data_2799805140523268cc9789b1e14c5575
#
_entry.id   2799805140523268cc9789b1e14c5575
#
_cell.length_a   1.000
_cell.length_b   1.000
_cell.length_c   1.000
_cell.angle_alpha   90.00
_cell.angle_beta   90.00
_cell.angle_gamma   90.00
#
_symmetry.space_group_name_H-M   'P 1'
#
loop_
_entity.id
_entity.type
_entity.pdbx_description
1 polymer ?
#
loop_
_entity_poly.entity_id
_entity_poly.type
_entity_poly.pdbx_seq_one_letter_code
_entity_poly.pdbx_strand_id
1 'polypeptide(L)'
;MELIHTNPDWFDQAINKECKAKSVEVNGAKIEYMEWGDPKNQSVIMLHGTNAHAHWFKFIGALMSDKYHFVVMSFSGMGGSDWRSFYTRDTFVDDVWGVVEDAGMENPVIVGHSFGGMVSLITASKYSTEMAGLLLVDFVVYKPENHHEWYEGRAPARPPRIVQDRQELLDRF
;
A
#
# COMPACT_ATOMS: atom_id res chain seq x y z
N MET A 1 -36.07 -11.27 -4.22
CA MET A 1 -35.11 -12.03 -5.03
C MET A 1 -33.74 -11.66 -4.46
N GLU A 2 -33.22 -12.49 -3.56
CA GLU A 2 -31.89 -12.30 -3.00
C GLU A 2 -30.87 -12.47 -4.14
N LEU A 3 -30.14 -11.40 -4.46
CA LEU A 3 -28.98 -11.48 -5.33
C LEU A 3 -27.88 -12.19 -4.53
N ILE A 4 -27.79 -13.50 -4.67
CA ILE A 4 -26.63 -14.25 -4.20
C ILE A 4 -25.48 -13.85 -5.11
N HIS A 5 -24.70 -12.86 -4.70
CA HIS A 5 -23.43 -12.54 -5.35
C HIS A 5 -22.43 -13.64 -4.96
N THR A 6 -22.30 -14.64 -5.81
CA THR A 6 -21.17 -15.57 -5.71
C THR A 6 -19.97 -14.90 -6.38
N ASN A 7 -18.85 -14.83 -5.67
CA ASN A 7 -17.60 -14.39 -6.28
C ASN A 7 -17.23 -15.34 -7.43
N PRO A 8 -16.53 -14.87 -8.46
CA PRO A 8 -15.93 -15.76 -9.45
C PRO A 8 -14.91 -16.69 -8.79
N ASP A 9 -14.84 -17.94 -9.23
CA ASP A 9 -13.97 -18.97 -8.68
C ASP A 9 -12.48 -18.54 -8.61
N TRP A 10 -12.01 -17.83 -9.62
CA TRP A 10 -10.63 -17.31 -9.64
C TRP A 10 -10.35 -16.33 -8.50
N PHE A 11 -11.33 -15.53 -8.12
CA PHE A 11 -11.19 -14.57 -7.03
C PHE A 11 -11.16 -15.28 -5.68
N ASP A 12 -12.07 -16.23 -5.47
CA ASP A 12 -12.09 -17.03 -4.24
C ASP A 12 -10.81 -17.85 -4.09
N GLN A 13 -10.28 -18.42 -5.18
CA GLN A 13 -8.98 -19.09 -5.17
C GLN A 13 -7.85 -18.11 -4.81
N ALA A 14 -7.86 -16.91 -5.37
CA ALA A 14 -6.82 -15.91 -5.10
C ALA A 14 -6.86 -15.41 -3.66
N ILE A 15 -8.01 -15.03 -3.11
CA ILE A 15 -8.07 -14.51 -1.73
C ILE A 15 -7.77 -15.59 -0.66
N ASN A 16 -7.94 -16.87 -1.01
CA ASN A 16 -7.64 -18.01 -0.13
C ASN A 16 -6.23 -18.57 -0.32
N LYS A 17 -5.47 -18.09 -1.33
CA LYS A 17 -4.07 -18.52 -1.50
C LYS A 17 -3.24 -18.10 -0.29
N GLU A 18 -2.48 -19.02 0.24
CA GLU A 18 -1.63 -18.80 1.40
C GLU A 18 -0.61 -17.68 1.15
N CYS A 19 -0.44 -16.83 2.14
CA CYS A 19 0.58 -15.78 2.16
C CYS A 19 1.34 -15.83 3.48
N LYS A 20 2.55 -15.32 3.48
CA LYS A 20 3.30 -15.08 4.72
C LYS A 20 2.92 -13.69 5.25
N ALA A 21 2.12 -13.65 6.31
CA ALA A 21 1.83 -12.42 7.04
C ALA A 21 2.99 -12.14 8.00
N LYS A 22 3.59 -10.95 7.87
CA LYS A 22 4.78 -10.54 8.61
C LYS A 22 4.64 -9.11 9.13
N SER A 23 5.58 -8.72 9.96
CA SER A 23 5.77 -7.32 10.36
C SER A 23 7.23 -7.06 10.68
N VAL A 24 7.67 -5.82 10.43
CA VAL A 24 8.99 -5.32 10.77
C VAL A 24 8.86 -4.08 11.65
N GLU A 25 9.81 -3.86 12.56
CA GLU A 25 9.88 -2.62 13.32
C GLU A 25 10.70 -1.58 12.54
N VAL A 26 10.08 -0.43 12.27
CA VAL A 26 10.69 0.70 11.58
C VAL A 26 10.55 1.94 12.46
N ASN A 27 11.67 2.48 12.95
CA ASN A 27 11.69 3.69 13.78
C ASN A 27 10.64 3.66 14.92
N GLY A 28 10.55 2.52 15.65
CA GLY A 28 9.69 2.34 16.81
C GLY A 28 8.20 2.11 16.49
N ALA A 29 7.85 1.77 15.25
CA ALA A 29 6.52 1.34 14.87
C ALA A 29 6.58 0.02 14.09
N LYS A 30 5.66 -0.89 14.40
CA LYS A 30 5.50 -2.15 13.70
C LYS A 30 4.74 -1.91 12.40
N ILE A 31 5.33 -2.31 11.28
CA ILE A 31 4.75 -2.20 9.94
C ILE A 31 4.37 -3.60 9.47
N GLU A 32 3.07 -3.81 9.20
CA GLU A 32 2.58 -5.08 8.68
C GLU A 32 2.79 -5.19 7.17
N TYR A 33 3.06 -6.40 6.70
CA TYR A 33 3.06 -6.70 5.28
C TYR A 33 2.73 -8.17 5.00
N MET A 34 2.36 -8.46 3.78
CA MET A 34 2.10 -9.81 3.28
C MET A 34 3.00 -10.10 2.09
N GLU A 35 3.48 -11.34 2.02
CA GLU A 35 4.45 -11.80 1.03
C GLU A 35 3.96 -13.07 0.34
N TRP A 36 4.14 -13.14 -0.97
CA TRP A 36 3.87 -14.28 -1.83
C TRP A 36 5.02 -14.53 -2.79
N GLY A 37 5.08 -15.75 -3.31
CA GLY A 37 6.01 -16.16 -4.35
C GLY A 37 7.39 -16.57 -3.85
N ASP A 38 8.28 -16.89 -4.79
CA ASP A 38 9.66 -17.27 -4.49
C ASP A 38 10.53 -15.99 -4.36
N PRO A 39 11.25 -15.81 -3.24
CA PRO A 39 12.17 -14.68 -3.06
C PRO A 39 13.27 -14.54 -4.13
N LYS A 40 13.50 -15.58 -4.93
CA LYS A 40 14.46 -15.53 -6.05
C LYS A 40 13.90 -14.87 -7.30
N ASN A 41 12.58 -14.70 -7.38
CA ASN A 41 11.95 -14.03 -8.49
C ASN A 41 12.12 -12.51 -8.40
N GLN A 42 11.85 -11.79 -9.50
CA GLN A 42 11.82 -10.33 -9.48
C GLN A 42 10.90 -9.84 -8.37
N SER A 43 11.44 -9.00 -7.48
CA SER A 43 10.71 -8.44 -6.37
C SER A 43 9.80 -7.29 -6.82
N VAL A 44 8.55 -7.29 -6.32
CA VAL A 44 7.55 -6.25 -6.54
C VAL A 44 6.91 -5.89 -5.20
N ILE A 45 6.96 -4.63 -4.81
CA ILE A 45 6.22 -4.12 -3.65
C ILE A 45 5.10 -3.19 -4.09
N MET A 46 3.88 -3.41 -3.57
CA MET A 46 2.72 -2.61 -3.90
C MET A 46 2.26 -1.78 -2.70
N LEU A 47 2.12 -0.47 -2.94
CA LEU A 47 1.79 0.56 -1.96
C LEU A 47 0.37 1.08 -2.18
N HIS A 48 -0.45 1.06 -1.14
CA HIS A 48 -1.86 1.43 -1.20
C HIS A 48 -2.11 2.95 -1.17
N GLY A 49 -3.33 3.33 -1.54
CA GLY A 49 -3.82 4.71 -1.49
C GLY A 49 -4.26 5.15 -0.08
N THR A 50 -4.72 6.39 0.02
CA THR A 50 -5.25 6.96 1.27
C THR A 50 -6.40 6.11 1.83
N ASN A 51 -6.41 5.89 3.14
CA ASN A 51 -7.44 5.12 3.87
C ASN A 51 -7.61 3.66 3.41
N ALA A 52 -6.64 3.13 2.67
CA ALA A 52 -6.57 1.72 2.31
C ALA A 52 -5.57 0.97 3.23
N HIS A 53 -5.29 -0.27 2.92
CA HIS A 53 -4.34 -1.12 3.63
C HIS A 53 -3.92 -2.31 2.75
N ALA A 54 -2.94 -3.09 3.17
CA ALA A 54 -2.37 -4.21 2.44
C ALA A 54 -3.40 -5.21 1.88
N HIS A 55 -4.46 -5.50 2.64
CA HIS A 55 -5.47 -6.49 2.25
C HIS A 55 -6.25 -6.13 0.97
N TRP A 56 -6.27 -4.84 0.55
CA TRP A 56 -6.88 -4.43 -0.72
C TRP A 56 -6.23 -5.11 -1.93
N PHE A 57 -4.95 -5.46 -1.79
CA PHE A 57 -4.16 -6.06 -2.86
C PHE A 57 -3.88 -7.56 -2.66
N LYS A 58 -4.52 -8.19 -1.65
CA LYS A 58 -4.30 -9.59 -1.33
C LYS A 58 -4.52 -10.51 -2.53
N PHE A 59 -5.59 -10.29 -3.30
CA PHE A 59 -5.89 -11.08 -4.49
C PHE A 59 -4.86 -10.87 -5.61
N ILE A 60 -4.34 -9.64 -5.75
CA ILE A 60 -3.30 -9.33 -6.74
C ILE A 60 -2.01 -10.06 -6.38
N GLY A 61 -1.58 -9.99 -5.10
CA GLY A 61 -0.39 -10.71 -4.65
C GLY A 61 -0.47 -12.20 -4.92
N ALA A 62 -1.63 -12.79 -4.66
CA ALA A 62 -1.87 -14.20 -4.96
C ALA A 62 -1.77 -14.54 -6.45
N LEU A 63 -2.34 -13.71 -7.33
CA LEU A 63 -2.29 -13.91 -8.79
C LEU A 63 -0.89 -13.71 -9.36
N MET A 64 -0.08 -12.84 -8.75
CA MET A 64 1.27 -12.52 -9.22
C MET A 64 2.34 -13.48 -8.70
N SER A 65 2.04 -14.28 -7.67
CA SER A 65 2.98 -15.09 -6.91
C SER A 65 3.73 -16.17 -7.70
N ASP A 66 3.20 -16.59 -8.84
CA ASP A 66 3.85 -17.62 -9.68
C ASP A 66 5.06 -17.06 -10.46
N LYS A 67 5.12 -15.74 -10.63
CA LYS A 67 6.16 -15.06 -11.43
C LYS A 67 7.02 -14.09 -10.63
N TYR A 68 6.52 -13.58 -9.52
CA TYR A 68 7.16 -12.51 -8.76
C TYR A 68 7.27 -12.88 -7.28
N HIS A 69 8.29 -12.37 -6.63
CA HIS A 69 8.31 -12.17 -5.20
C HIS A 69 7.47 -10.92 -4.91
N PHE A 70 6.23 -11.10 -4.50
CA PHE A 70 5.24 -10.02 -4.41
C PHE A 70 4.96 -9.66 -2.95
N VAL A 71 5.14 -8.39 -2.61
CA VAL A 71 4.92 -7.85 -1.27
C VAL A 71 3.85 -6.75 -1.32
N VAL A 72 2.95 -6.75 -0.34
CA VAL A 72 2.02 -5.66 -0.07
C VAL A 72 2.15 -5.25 1.39
N MET A 73 2.12 -3.96 1.67
CA MET A 73 2.28 -3.45 3.04
C MET A 73 1.18 -2.47 3.39
N SER A 74 0.97 -2.27 4.69
CA SER A 74 0.18 -1.16 5.22
C SER A 74 1.13 -0.09 5.77
N PHE A 75 0.95 1.16 5.37
CA PHE A 75 1.70 2.27 5.95
C PHE A 75 1.41 2.41 7.44
N SER A 76 2.34 2.97 8.21
CA SER A 76 2.09 3.33 9.61
C SER A 76 0.82 4.19 9.74
N GLY A 77 0.00 3.88 10.76
CA GLY A 77 -1.33 4.50 10.98
C GLY A 77 -2.44 3.93 10.12
N MET A 78 -2.19 2.88 9.31
CA MET A 78 -3.18 2.25 8.43
C MET A 78 -3.11 0.72 8.58
N GLY A 79 -4.26 0.04 8.35
CA GLY A 79 -4.35 -1.41 8.48
C GLY A 79 -3.93 -1.92 9.86
N GLY A 80 -3.10 -2.94 9.91
CA GLY A 80 -2.53 -3.51 11.14
C GLY A 80 -1.17 -2.93 11.55
N SER A 81 -0.69 -1.89 10.87
CA SER A 81 0.53 -1.17 11.24
C SER A 81 0.27 -0.20 12.40
N ASP A 82 1.30 0.00 13.23
CA ASP A 82 1.21 0.87 14.40
C ASP A 82 1.02 2.34 14.02
N TRP A 83 0.41 3.09 14.94
CA TRP A 83 0.27 4.54 14.86
C TRP A 83 1.53 5.22 15.38
N ARG A 84 1.83 6.40 14.80
CA ARG A 84 2.93 7.26 15.25
C ARG A 84 2.36 8.57 15.81
N SER A 85 3.10 9.21 16.71
CA SER A 85 2.73 10.53 17.24
C SER A 85 2.89 11.65 16.21
N PHE A 86 3.73 11.43 15.20
CA PHE A 86 4.02 12.41 14.17
C PHE A 86 4.33 11.71 12.83
N TYR A 87 3.93 12.34 11.72
CA TYR A 87 4.14 11.83 10.37
C TYR A 87 4.80 12.89 9.49
N THR A 88 5.77 12.46 8.72
CA THR A 88 6.39 13.21 7.64
C THR A 88 6.35 12.39 6.36
N ARG A 89 6.74 12.99 5.26
CA ARG A 89 6.93 12.23 4.00
C ARG A 89 8.01 11.15 4.17
N ASP A 90 9.07 11.46 4.90
CA ASP A 90 10.18 10.54 5.17
C ASP A 90 9.74 9.35 6.02
N THR A 91 8.80 9.54 6.96
CA THR A 91 8.22 8.44 7.74
C THR A 91 7.68 7.33 6.85
N PHE A 92 6.93 7.68 5.81
CA PHE A 92 6.36 6.68 4.91
C PHE A 92 7.39 6.06 3.97
N VAL A 93 8.43 6.82 3.60
CA VAL A 93 9.56 6.27 2.84
C VAL A 93 10.35 5.27 3.67
N ASP A 94 10.58 5.57 4.94
CA ASP A 94 11.26 4.67 5.87
C ASP A 94 10.43 3.39 6.10
N ASP A 95 9.09 3.50 6.22
CA ASP A 95 8.20 2.34 6.31
C ASP A 95 8.36 1.42 5.08
N VAL A 96 8.39 1.98 3.87
CA VAL A 96 8.59 1.21 2.62
C VAL A 96 9.94 0.53 2.61
N TRP A 97 11.00 1.30 2.91
CA TRP A 97 12.35 0.75 2.80
C TRP A 97 12.65 -0.29 3.88
N GLY A 98 12.13 -0.10 5.09
CA GLY A 98 12.22 -1.11 6.14
C GLY A 98 11.55 -2.44 5.76
N VAL A 99 10.41 -2.39 5.06
CA VAL A 99 9.77 -3.60 4.53
C VAL A 99 10.59 -4.21 3.39
N VAL A 100 11.15 -3.41 2.48
CA VAL A 100 12.04 -3.87 1.40
C VAL A 100 13.22 -4.65 1.95
N GLU A 101 13.88 -4.11 2.99
CA GLU A 101 15.03 -4.74 3.64
C GLU A 101 14.63 -6.04 4.38
N ASP A 102 13.56 -6.02 5.20
CA ASP A 102 13.12 -7.18 5.98
C ASP A 102 12.61 -8.33 5.09
N ALA A 103 11.96 -8.00 3.97
CA ALA A 103 11.52 -8.99 2.99
C ALA A 103 12.67 -9.50 2.10
N GLY A 104 13.89 -8.97 2.23
CA GLY A 104 15.04 -9.37 1.44
C GLY A 104 14.89 -9.08 -0.07
N MET A 105 14.24 -7.96 -0.39
CA MET A 105 13.96 -7.61 -1.80
C MET A 105 15.18 -6.96 -2.45
N GLU A 106 15.75 -7.62 -3.43
CA GLU A 106 16.83 -7.06 -4.25
C GLU A 106 16.26 -6.36 -5.49
N ASN A 107 16.68 -5.12 -5.74
CA ASN A 107 16.24 -4.30 -6.88
C ASN A 107 14.70 -4.38 -7.11
N PRO A 108 13.86 -3.99 -6.13
CA PRO A 108 12.42 -4.12 -6.29
C PRO A 108 11.86 -3.18 -7.36
N VAL A 109 10.76 -3.61 -8.00
CA VAL A 109 9.85 -2.70 -8.67
C VAL A 109 8.86 -2.21 -7.63
N ILE A 110 8.74 -0.89 -7.46
CA ILE A 110 7.76 -0.28 -6.57
C ILE A 110 6.53 0.12 -7.38
N VAL A 111 5.36 -0.37 -6.96
CA VAL A 111 4.06 -0.04 -7.57
C VAL A 111 3.28 0.80 -6.58
N GLY A 112 3.05 2.07 -6.87
CA GLY A 112 2.34 2.99 -5.97
C GLY A 112 1.00 3.43 -6.52
N HIS A 113 -0.08 3.17 -5.75
CA HIS A 113 -1.42 3.63 -6.07
C HIS A 113 -1.76 4.90 -5.30
N SER A 114 -2.21 5.96 -5.99
CA SER A 114 -2.69 7.21 -5.37
C SER A 114 -1.69 7.78 -4.35
N PHE A 115 -2.01 7.83 -3.05
CA PHE A 115 -1.07 8.22 -1.98
C PHE A 115 0.23 7.40 -2.02
N GLY A 116 0.13 6.07 -2.21
CA GLY A 116 1.30 5.21 -2.41
C GLY A 116 2.13 5.61 -3.63
N GLY A 117 1.50 6.20 -4.65
CA GLY A 117 2.20 6.78 -5.80
C GLY A 117 3.08 7.97 -5.42
N MET A 118 2.59 8.86 -4.56
CA MET A 118 3.40 9.95 -4.00
C MET A 118 4.57 9.42 -3.19
N VAL A 119 4.32 8.47 -2.28
CA VAL A 119 5.37 7.89 -1.44
C VAL A 119 6.41 7.17 -2.30
N SER A 120 5.97 6.38 -3.29
CA SER A 120 6.88 5.64 -4.18
C SER A 120 7.76 6.57 -5.01
N LEU A 121 7.25 7.73 -5.45
CA LEU A 121 8.03 8.73 -6.17
C LEU A 121 9.12 9.34 -5.28
N ILE A 122 8.80 9.63 -4.00
CA ILE A 122 9.77 10.13 -3.02
C ILE A 122 10.80 9.04 -2.69
N THR A 123 10.36 7.78 -2.53
CA THR A 123 11.25 6.63 -2.34
C THR A 123 12.22 6.51 -3.51
N ALA A 124 11.73 6.59 -4.75
CA ALA A 124 12.57 6.54 -5.93
C ALA A 124 13.59 7.69 -6.00
N SER A 125 13.25 8.88 -5.49
CA SER A 125 14.20 9.99 -5.44
C SER A 125 15.38 9.74 -4.49
N LYS A 126 15.23 8.85 -3.50
CA LYS A 126 16.27 8.48 -2.53
C LYS A 126 17.01 7.20 -2.93
N TYR A 127 16.30 6.22 -3.46
CA TYR A 127 16.77 4.85 -3.65
C TYR A 127 16.77 4.38 -5.12
N SER A 128 16.82 5.32 -6.08
CA SER A 128 16.70 5.00 -7.52
C SER A 128 17.75 3.99 -8.01
N THR A 129 18.95 3.97 -7.42
CA THR A 129 20.02 3.03 -7.78
C THR A 129 19.83 1.62 -7.22
N GLU A 130 18.90 1.47 -6.29
CA GLU A 130 18.59 0.22 -5.57
C GLU A 130 17.24 -0.37 -6.00
N MET A 131 16.62 0.22 -7.04
CA MET A 131 15.32 -0.17 -7.57
C MET A 131 15.43 -0.58 -9.04
N ALA A 132 14.71 -1.62 -9.44
CA ALA A 132 14.56 -2.00 -10.85
C ALA A 132 13.58 -1.08 -11.62
N GLY A 133 12.63 -0.46 -10.93
CA GLY A 133 11.66 0.41 -11.57
C GLY A 133 10.57 0.96 -10.65
N LEU A 134 9.79 1.87 -11.22
CA LEU A 134 8.67 2.53 -10.57
C LEU A 134 7.44 2.49 -11.48
N LEU A 135 6.30 2.06 -10.95
CA LEU A 135 5.01 2.12 -11.62
C LEU A 135 4.03 2.96 -10.79
N LEU A 136 3.49 4.02 -11.38
CA LEU A 136 2.49 4.88 -10.76
C LEU A 136 1.10 4.51 -11.29
N VAL A 137 0.19 4.19 -10.37
CA VAL A 137 -1.19 3.84 -10.65
C VAL A 137 -2.10 4.91 -10.09
N ASP A 138 -2.91 5.53 -10.94
CA ASP A 138 -3.84 6.60 -10.57
C ASP A 138 -3.18 7.71 -9.73
N PHE A 139 -2.00 8.13 -10.17
CA PHE A 139 -1.24 9.22 -9.57
C PHE A 139 -0.71 10.17 -10.65
N VAL A 140 -1.03 11.44 -10.51
CA VAL A 140 -0.60 12.48 -11.45
C VAL A 140 0.63 13.21 -10.92
N VAL A 141 1.67 13.27 -11.73
CA VAL A 141 2.86 14.08 -11.46
C VAL A 141 2.64 15.46 -12.08
N TYR A 142 2.47 16.46 -11.25
CA TYR A 142 2.35 17.84 -11.70
C TYR A 142 3.72 18.51 -11.78
N LYS A 143 3.86 19.43 -12.72
CA LYS A 143 5.01 20.32 -12.72
C LYS A 143 4.97 21.22 -11.47
N PRO A 144 6.12 21.60 -10.89
CA PRO A 144 6.17 22.41 -9.68
C PRO A 144 5.38 23.71 -9.76
N GLU A 145 5.36 24.36 -10.93
CA GLU A 145 4.60 25.58 -11.18
C GLU A 145 3.08 25.41 -11.10
N ASN A 146 2.57 24.20 -11.29
CA ASN A 146 1.14 23.89 -11.27
C ASN A 146 0.65 23.36 -9.92
N HIS A 147 1.53 23.25 -8.91
CA HIS A 147 1.17 22.73 -7.59
C HIS A 147 0.14 23.61 -6.88
N HIS A 148 0.16 24.93 -7.08
CA HIS A 148 -0.75 25.86 -6.44
C HIS A 148 -2.19 25.70 -6.93
N GLU A 149 -2.39 25.49 -8.22
CA GLU A 149 -3.73 25.35 -8.83
C GLU A 149 -4.48 24.12 -8.28
N TRP A 150 -3.76 23.10 -7.84
CA TRP A 150 -4.37 21.87 -7.33
C TRP A 150 -4.96 22.04 -5.92
N TYR A 151 -4.41 22.93 -5.12
CA TYR A 151 -4.87 23.22 -3.75
C TYR A 151 -5.81 24.43 -3.68
N GLU A 152 -5.71 25.35 -4.61
CA GLU A 152 -6.59 26.51 -4.67
C GLU A 152 -8.01 26.09 -5.04
N GLY A 153 -8.96 26.37 -4.16
CA GLY A 153 -10.39 26.09 -4.36
C GLY A 153 -10.89 24.74 -3.81
N ARG A 154 -10.05 23.90 -3.22
CA ARG A 154 -10.54 22.72 -2.51
C ARG A 154 -10.95 23.10 -1.08
N ALA A 155 -12.20 22.78 -0.74
CA ALA A 155 -12.62 22.84 0.65
C ALA A 155 -11.68 21.95 1.49
N PRO A 156 -11.29 22.39 2.72
CA PRO A 156 -10.50 21.56 3.60
C PRO A 156 -11.21 20.22 3.81
N ALA A 157 -10.43 19.14 3.79
CA ALA A 157 -10.97 17.81 4.04
C ALA A 157 -11.76 17.84 5.37
N ARG A 158 -13.00 17.38 5.33
CA ARG A 158 -13.75 17.25 6.57
C ARG A 158 -13.00 16.30 7.49
N PRO A 159 -12.85 16.63 8.79
CA PRO A 159 -12.23 15.71 9.72
C PRO A 159 -12.96 14.37 9.68
N PRO A 160 -12.25 13.24 9.79
CA PRO A 160 -12.88 11.95 9.82
C PRO A 160 -13.88 11.90 10.98
N ARG A 161 -15.10 11.46 10.69
CA ARG A 161 -16.10 11.29 11.73
C ARG A 161 -15.79 10.01 12.51
N ILE A 162 -15.60 10.13 13.80
CA ILE A 162 -15.44 8.98 14.67
C ILE A 162 -16.81 8.34 14.85
N VAL A 163 -16.96 7.12 14.41
CA VAL A 163 -18.15 6.29 14.59
C VAL A 163 -17.80 5.22 15.61
N GLN A 164 -18.55 5.11 16.68
CA GLN A 164 -18.26 4.15 17.76
C GLN A 164 -18.97 2.80 17.55
N ASP A 165 -20.00 2.77 16.71
CA ASP A 165 -20.75 1.58 16.38
C ASP A 165 -20.53 1.20 14.90
N ARG A 166 -20.12 -0.06 14.69
CA ARG A 166 -19.93 -0.62 13.34
C ARG A 166 -21.22 -0.59 12.53
N GLN A 167 -22.38 -0.80 13.15
CA GLN A 167 -23.67 -0.79 12.44
C GLN A 167 -24.00 0.61 11.91
N GLU A 168 -23.75 1.66 12.72
CA GLU A 168 -23.89 3.04 12.25
C GLU A 168 -23.02 3.34 11.00
N LEU A 169 -21.87 2.69 10.88
CA LEU A 169 -21.02 2.82 9.71
C LEU A 169 -21.62 2.10 8.49
N LEU A 170 -22.13 0.88 8.69
CA LEU A 170 -22.71 0.05 7.62
C LEU A 170 -24.01 0.63 7.07
N ASP A 171 -24.84 1.25 7.92
CA ASP A 171 -26.13 1.85 7.53
C ASP A 171 -26.00 3.07 6.59
N ARG A 172 -24.74 3.46 6.27
CA ARG A 172 -24.42 4.59 5.38
C ARG A 172 -24.05 4.20 3.97
N PHE A 173 -23.86 2.92 3.73
CA PHE A 173 -23.55 2.34 2.43
C PHE A 173 -24.78 1.60 1.88
#